data_49d5ede4693138f6f79e0ee106feba3c
#
_entry.id   49d5ede4693138f6f79e0ee106feba3c
#
_cell.length_a   1.000
_cell.length_b   1.000
_cell.length_c   1.000
_cell.angle_alpha   90.00
_cell.angle_beta   90.00
_cell.angle_gamma   90.00
#
_symmetry.space_group_name_H-M   'P 1'
#
loop_
_entity.id
_entity.type
_entity.pdbx_description
1 polymer ?
#
loop_
_entity_poly.entity_id
_entity_poly.type
_entity_poly.pdbx_seq_one_letter_code
_entity_poly.pdbx_strand_id
1 'polypeptide(L)'
;SAGGHLVADVSTNYRKRAYAAVDEIDTVSCRPDFGIAMYPGHMTFHTNKPYELNRTLPVDSNTPPMFLLQAGNDNVDSIQNSLVYYIALRKAGVHVEYHIYAEGGHAFGLNESAQKIPNWSQLPIADWEKLVERWLRTIRMTSD
;
A
#
# COMPACT_ATOMS: atom_id res chain seq x y z
N SER A 1 -0.72 7.98 4.58
CA SER A 1 -2.08 7.35 4.65
C SER A 1 -2.88 7.60 3.38
N ALA A 2 -3.20 8.86 3.06
CA ALA A 2 -3.92 9.20 1.82
C ALA A 2 -3.16 8.73 0.57
N GLY A 3 -1.83 8.89 0.53
CA GLY A 3 -0.99 8.35 -0.54
C GLY A 3 -1.06 6.83 -0.64
N GLY A 4 -1.08 6.13 0.49
CA GLY A 4 -1.24 4.67 0.52
C GLY A 4 -2.59 4.22 -0.04
N HIS A 5 -3.67 4.94 0.26
CA HIS A 5 -4.99 4.73 -0.35
C HIS A 5 -4.94 4.99 -1.87
N LEU A 6 -4.34 6.09 -2.30
CA LEU A 6 -4.25 6.44 -3.71
C LEU A 6 -3.45 5.38 -4.50
N VAL A 7 -2.37 4.84 -3.92
CA VAL A 7 -1.63 3.71 -4.52
C VAL A 7 -2.56 2.52 -4.75
N ALA A 8 -3.38 2.15 -3.77
CA ALA A 8 -4.33 1.05 -3.92
C ALA A 8 -5.41 1.36 -4.97
N ASP A 9 -5.94 2.59 -4.98
CA ASP A 9 -6.95 3.03 -5.92
C ASP A 9 -6.44 2.97 -7.37
N VAL A 10 -5.29 3.56 -7.66
CA VAL A 10 -4.67 3.51 -9.00
C VAL A 10 -4.34 2.06 -9.40
N SER A 11 -3.87 1.23 -8.46
CA SER A 11 -3.52 -0.16 -8.72
C SER A 11 -4.73 -1.05 -9.06
N THR A 12 -5.93 -0.65 -8.67
CA THR A 12 -7.16 -1.44 -8.88
C THR A 12 -8.11 -0.85 -9.92
N ASN A 13 -8.09 0.48 -10.12
CA ASN A 13 -9.02 1.19 -11.02
C ASN A 13 -8.39 1.64 -12.35
N TYR A 14 -7.15 1.29 -12.66
CA TYR A 14 -6.42 1.74 -13.86
C TYR A 14 -7.15 1.46 -15.19
N ARG A 15 -8.09 0.50 -15.23
CA ARG A 15 -8.90 0.20 -16.42
C ARG A 15 -10.09 1.15 -16.60
N LYS A 16 -10.47 1.87 -15.56
CA LYS A 16 -11.63 2.74 -15.57
C LYS A 16 -11.19 4.20 -15.74
N ARG A 17 -11.23 4.68 -16.97
CA ARG A 17 -10.96 6.08 -17.28
C ARG A 17 -12.00 6.99 -16.60
N ALA A 18 -11.54 8.05 -15.94
CA ALA A 18 -12.38 9.03 -15.28
C ALA A 18 -12.84 10.18 -16.19
N TYR A 19 -12.27 10.29 -17.40
CA TYR A 19 -12.56 11.31 -18.39
C TYR A 19 -12.60 10.71 -19.82
N ALA A 20 -13.19 11.43 -20.80
CA ALA A 20 -13.16 11.02 -22.19
C ALA A 20 -11.74 11.14 -22.75
N ALA A 21 -11.31 10.17 -23.55
CA ALA A 21 -10.02 10.22 -24.21
C ALA A 21 -9.87 11.51 -25.04
N VAL A 22 -8.73 12.19 -24.90
CA VAL A 22 -8.44 13.47 -25.58
C VAL A 22 -7.52 13.25 -26.79
N ASP A 23 -6.54 12.33 -26.65
CA ASP A 23 -5.56 12.02 -27.69
C ASP A 23 -5.08 10.56 -27.62
N GLU A 24 -4.09 10.22 -28.46
CA GLU A 24 -3.54 8.85 -28.54
C GLU A 24 -2.80 8.44 -27.26
N ILE A 25 -2.28 9.38 -26.47
CA ILE A 25 -1.60 9.06 -25.19
C ILE A 25 -2.59 8.41 -24.23
N ASP A 26 -3.85 8.76 -24.33
CA ASP A 26 -4.91 8.16 -23.54
C ASP A 26 -5.18 6.68 -23.83
N THR A 27 -4.59 6.13 -24.89
CA THR A 27 -4.63 4.68 -25.18
C THR A 27 -3.59 3.89 -24.40
N VAL A 28 -2.57 4.57 -23.85
CA VAL A 28 -1.51 3.94 -23.04
C VAL A 28 -2.09 3.49 -21.70
N SER A 29 -1.71 2.29 -21.29
CA SER A 29 -2.11 1.76 -19.97
C SER A 29 -1.48 2.57 -18.84
N CYS A 30 -2.30 3.01 -17.90
CA CYS A 30 -1.83 3.63 -16.64
C CYS A 30 -1.69 2.62 -15.49
N ARG A 31 -1.72 1.31 -15.79
CA ARG A 31 -1.48 0.28 -14.78
C ARG A 31 -0.06 0.41 -14.24
N PRO A 32 0.13 0.55 -12.91
CA PRO A 32 1.46 0.55 -12.31
C PRO A 32 2.13 -0.83 -12.48
N ASP A 33 3.46 -0.87 -12.51
CA ASP A 33 4.22 -2.13 -12.50
C ASP A 33 4.24 -2.76 -11.11
N PHE A 34 4.19 -1.93 -10.06
CA PHE A 34 4.06 -2.33 -8.66
C PHE A 34 3.46 -1.20 -7.83
N GLY A 35 3.08 -1.49 -6.58
CA GLY A 35 2.63 -0.48 -5.61
C GLY A 35 3.26 -0.66 -4.24
N ILE A 36 3.57 0.46 -3.58
CA ILE A 36 4.04 0.50 -2.19
C ILE A 36 3.03 1.31 -1.39
N ALA A 37 2.20 0.65 -0.58
CA ALA A 37 1.17 1.29 0.22
C ALA A 37 1.59 1.29 1.71
N MET A 38 1.92 2.48 2.20
CA MET A 38 2.36 2.69 3.57
C MET A 38 1.21 3.23 4.42
N TYR A 39 0.97 2.61 5.56
CA TYR A 39 -0.09 2.99 6.51
C TYR A 39 -1.34 3.51 5.79
N PRO A 40 -1.93 2.74 4.84
CA PRO A 40 -3.05 3.21 4.03
C PRO A 40 -4.28 3.43 4.89
N GLY A 41 -4.97 4.56 4.68
CA GLY A 41 -6.27 4.82 5.29
C GLY A 41 -7.43 4.44 4.37
N HIS A 42 -8.65 4.48 4.91
CA HIS A 42 -9.92 4.33 4.16
C HIS A 42 -10.06 3.05 3.31
N MET A 43 -9.32 1.99 3.67
CA MET A 43 -9.36 0.71 2.95
C MET A 43 -10.55 -0.15 3.37
N THR A 44 -11.13 0.08 4.54
CA THR A 44 -12.30 -0.65 5.03
C THR A 44 -13.60 -0.05 4.48
N PHE A 45 -14.63 -0.89 4.29
CA PHE A 45 -15.89 -0.47 3.68
C PHE A 45 -16.65 0.57 4.51
N HIS A 46 -16.72 0.35 5.84
CA HIS A 46 -17.31 1.26 6.81
C HIS A 46 -16.68 1.07 8.18
N THR A 47 -16.81 2.05 9.06
CA THR A 47 -16.35 1.95 10.45
C THR A 47 -16.98 0.80 11.23
N ASN A 48 -18.20 0.42 10.90
CA ASN A 48 -18.90 -0.75 11.48
C ASN A 48 -18.58 -2.07 10.78
N LYS A 49 -17.77 -2.05 9.71
CA LYS A 49 -17.32 -3.24 8.97
C LYS A 49 -15.81 -3.22 8.76
N PRO A 50 -15.03 -3.23 9.85
CA PRO A 50 -13.59 -3.01 9.79
C PRO A 50 -12.80 -4.15 9.12
N TYR A 51 -13.46 -5.25 8.80
CA TYR A 51 -12.85 -6.42 8.13
C TYR A 51 -13.40 -6.65 6.71
N GLU A 52 -14.16 -5.70 6.16
CA GLU A 52 -14.56 -5.71 4.74
C GLU A 52 -13.77 -4.67 3.97
N LEU A 53 -13.18 -5.08 2.83
CA LEU A 53 -12.50 -4.15 1.93
C LEU A 53 -13.51 -3.17 1.32
N ASN A 54 -13.10 -1.91 1.16
CA ASN A 54 -13.86 -0.89 0.47
C ASN A 54 -14.14 -1.32 -0.98
N ARG A 55 -15.39 -1.29 -1.38
CA ARG A 55 -15.85 -1.73 -2.71
C ARG A 55 -15.35 -0.85 -3.85
N THR A 56 -14.81 0.34 -3.54
CA THR A 56 -14.14 1.20 -4.52
C THR A 56 -12.78 0.66 -4.95
N LEU A 57 -12.26 -0.37 -4.29
CA LEU A 57 -10.99 -1.01 -4.57
C LEU A 57 -11.21 -2.43 -5.16
N PRO A 58 -11.54 -2.54 -6.45
CA PRO A 58 -11.86 -3.82 -7.09
C PRO A 58 -10.57 -4.63 -7.37
N VAL A 59 -10.04 -5.28 -6.34
CA VAL A 59 -8.85 -6.15 -6.44
C VAL A 59 -9.15 -7.35 -7.31
N ASP A 60 -8.30 -7.61 -8.32
CA ASP A 60 -8.34 -8.79 -9.17
C ASP A 60 -6.93 -9.36 -9.43
N SER A 61 -6.83 -10.45 -10.20
CA SER A 61 -5.55 -11.11 -10.53
C SER A 61 -4.60 -10.24 -11.39
N ASN A 62 -5.08 -9.13 -11.94
CA ASN A 62 -4.27 -8.18 -12.72
C ASN A 62 -3.82 -6.98 -11.88
N THR A 63 -4.25 -6.88 -10.62
CA THR A 63 -3.69 -5.91 -9.68
C THR A 63 -2.17 -6.15 -9.59
N PRO A 64 -1.33 -5.11 -9.69
CA PRO A 64 0.12 -5.28 -9.70
C PRO A 64 0.65 -5.84 -8.38
N PRO A 65 1.90 -6.34 -8.34
CA PRO A 65 2.57 -6.69 -7.09
C PRO A 65 2.54 -5.54 -6.09
N MET A 66 2.30 -5.87 -4.82
CA MET A 66 2.13 -4.86 -3.77
C MET A 66 3.07 -5.12 -2.59
N PHE A 67 3.62 -4.02 -2.05
CA PHE A 67 4.29 -4.00 -0.76
C PHE A 67 3.44 -3.19 0.22
N LEU A 68 3.10 -3.78 1.35
CA LEU A 68 2.29 -3.15 2.39
C LEU A 68 3.09 -3.02 3.68
N LEU A 69 2.94 -1.90 4.36
CA LEU A 69 3.66 -1.61 5.60
C LEU A 69 2.79 -0.80 6.55
N GLN A 70 2.69 -1.25 7.81
CA GLN A 70 1.96 -0.52 8.85
C GLN A 70 2.48 -0.86 10.26
N ALA A 71 2.35 0.10 11.17
CA ALA A 71 2.57 -0.11 12.59
C ALA A 71 1.26 -0.51 13.30
N GLY A 72 1.34 -1.47 14.22
CA GLY A 72 0.18 -1.95 14.98
C GLY A 72 -0.35 -0.94 15.98
N ASN A 73 0.50 0.00 16.42
CA ASN A 73 0.13 1.10 17.31
C ASN A 73 -0.25 2.40 16.57
N ASP A 74 -0.54 2.30 15.26
CA ASP A 74 -1.06 3.42 14.48
C ASP A 74 -2.45 3.82 15.02
N ASN A 75 -2.55 5.02 15.57
CA ASN A 75 -3.76 5.55 16.19
C ASN A 75 -4.59 6.47 15.25
N VAL A 76 -4.16 6.62 14.01
CA VAL A 76 -4.84 7.41 12.97
C VAL A 76 -5.53 6.49 11.99
N ASP A 77 -4.75 5.61 11.36
CA ASP A 77 -5.26 4.62 10.42
C ASP A 77 -5.02 3.21 10.97
N SER A 78 -6.11 2.62 11.43
CA SER A 78 -6.09 1.30 12.07
C SER A 78 -5.54 0.22 11.13
N ILE A 79 -4.82 -0.74 11.70
CA ILE A 79 -4.21 -1.88 11.01
C ILE A 79 -5.20 -2.68 10.14
N GLN A 80 -6.49 -2.64 10.46
CA GLN A 80 -7.51 -3.29 9.65
C GLN A 80 -7.49 -2.81 8.19
N ASN A 81 -7.13 -1.56 7.95
CA ASN A 81 -7.03 -1.01 6.59
C ASN A 81 -6.08 -1.83 5.71
N SER A 82 -4.83 -1.99 6.12
CA SER A 82 -3.85 -2.77 5.35
C SER A 82 -4.15 -4.26 5.37
N LEU A 83 -4.71 -4.78 6.46
CA LEU A 83 -5.05 -6.20 6.61
C LEU A 83 -6.13 -6.65 5.63
N VAL A 84 -7.24 -5.90 5.49
CA VAL A 84 -8.30 -6.26 4.54
C VAL A 84 -7.82 -6.21 3.10
N TYR A 85 -6.97 -5.24 2.79
CA TYR A 85 -6.37 -5.14 1.46
C TYR A 85 -5.42 -6.30 1.18
N TYR A 86 -4.55 -6.65 2.12
CA TYR A 86 -3.68 -7.83 2.02
C TYR A 86 -4.47 -9.11 1.75
N ILE A 87 -5.56 -9.34 2.51
CA ILE A 87 -6.41 -10.53 2.34
C ILE A 87 -7.03 -10.56 0.94
N ALA A 88 -7.51 -9.41 0.44
CA ALA A 88 -8.07 -9.32 -0.90
C ALA A 88 -7.04 -9.62 -1.98
N LEU A 89 -5.84 -9.05 -1.88
CA LEU A 89 -4.72 -9.31 -2.80
C LEU A 89 -4.35 -10.80 -2.82
N ARG A 90 -4.24 -11.43 -1.65
CA ARG A 90 -3.93 -12.86 -1.54
C ARG A 90 -5.02 -13.74 -2.16
N LYS A 91 -6.29 -13.41 -1.94
CA LYS A 91 -7.43 -14.13 -2.55
C LYS A 91 -7.43 -14.02 -4.07
N ALA A 92 -6.99 -12.87 -4.61
CA ALA A 92 -6.88 -12.64 -6.05
C ALA A 92 -5.62 -13.25 -6.68
N GLY A 93 -4.74 -13.88 -5.91
CA GLY A 93 -3.48 -14.46 -6.39
C GLY A 93 -2.38 -13.42 -6.68
N VAL A 94 -2.53 -12.19 -6.21
CA VAL A 94 -1.55 -11.13 -6.38
C VAL A 94 -0.31 -11.40 -5.52
N HIS A 95 0.88 -11.14 -6.08
CA HIS A 95 2.13 -11.18 -5.31
C HIS A 95 2.16 -9.99 -4.35
N VAL A 96 2.08 -10.27 -3.06
CA VAL A 96 2.03 -9.24 -2.02
C VAL A 96 2.97 -9.58 -0.88
N GLU A 97 3.76 -8.60 -0.47
CA GLU A 97 4.56 -8.60 0.74
C GLU A 97 3.94 -7.65 1.76
N TYR A 98 3.82 -8.08 3.01
CA TYR A 98 3.20 -7.28 4.07
C TYR A 98 3.99 -7.35 5.36
N HIS A 99 4.39 -6.19 5.87
CA HIS A 99 5.09 -6.04 7.14
C HIS A 99 4.21 -5.29 8.14
N ILE A 100 4.04 -5.91 9.30
CA ILE A 100 3.36 -5.32 10.45
C ILE A 100 4.37 -5.24 11.59
N TYR A 101 4.56 -4.06 12.12
CA TYR A 101 5.42 -3.83 13.29
C TYR A 101 4.57 -3.48 14.50
N ALA A 102 5.00 -3.90 15.70
CA ALA A 102 4.28 -3.58 16.93
C ALA A 102 4.21 -2.06 17.16
N GLU A 103 5.32 -1.36 16.86
CA GLU A 103 5.48 0.05 17.09
C GLU A 103 5.99 0.77 15.85
N GLY A 104 5.69 2.07 15.73
CA GLY A 104 6.06 2.94 14.61
C GLY A 104 5.12 4.13 14.46
N GLY A 105 3.92 4.05 15.03
CA GLY A 105 2.91 5.10 14.95
C GLY A 105 2.42 5.35 13.52
N HIS A 106 1.94 6.56 13.28
CA HIS A 106 1.45 7.00 11.98
C HIS A 106 2.42 7.94 11.28
N ALA A 107 2.40 7.95 9.94
CA ALA A 107 3.12 8.91 9.09
C ALA A 107 4.63 9.00 9.37
N PHE A 108 5.25 7.87 9.72
CA PHE A 108 6.70 7.84 9.98
C PHE A 108 7.53 8.24 8.75
N GLY A 109 7.09 7.95 7.52
CA GLY A 109 7.72 8.42 6.28
C GLY A 109 9.21 8.13 6.20
N LEU A 110 9.92 9.03 5.50
CA LEU A 110 11.38 9.03 5.36
C LEU A 110 11.99 10.10 6.28
N ASN A 111 13.15 9.78 6.88
CA ASN A 111 14.04 10.71 7.59
C ASN A 111 13.37 11.56 8.70
N GLU A 112 13.10 12.85 8.42
CA GLU A 112 12.71 13.83 9.44
C GLU A 112 11.39 13.50 10.15
N SER A 113 10.44 12.92 9.45
CA SER A 113 9.16 12.53 10.06
C SER A 113 9.35 11.39 11.04
N ALA A 114 10.18 10.42 10.68
CA ALA A 114 10.52 9.29 11.54
C ALA A 114 11.29 9.73 12.79
N GLN A 115 12.19 10.70 12.67
CA GLN A 115 12.97 11.22 13.80
C GLN A 115 12.13 11.84 14.93
N LYS A 116 10.88 12.20 14.65
CA LYS A 116 9.93 12.68 15.66
C LYS A 116 9.35 11.56 16.52
N ILE A 117 9.54 10.31 16.11
CA ILE A 117 9.07 9.14 16.86
C ILE A 117 10.12 8.76 17.90
N PRO A 118 9.76 8.68 19.17
CA PRO A 118 10.71 8.32 20.22
C PRO A 118 11.41 6.98 19.93
N ASN A 119 12.72 6.95 20.11
CA ASN A 119 13.57 5.77 19.92
C ASN A 119 13.48 5.13 18.50
N TRP A 120 13.12 5.90 17.48
CA TRP A 120 12.93 5.40 16.11
C TRP A 120 14.04 4.45 15.66
N SER A 121 15.29 4.84 15.81
CA SER A 121 16.45 4.04 15.36
C SER A 121 16.60 2.68 16.05
N GLN A 122 15.89 2.44 17.16
CA GLN A 122 15.86 1.18 17.90
C GLN A 122 14.66 0.30 17.51
N LEU A 123 13.69 0.86 16.78
CA LEU A 123 12.51 0.12 16.36
C LEU A 123 12.82 -0.72 15.10
N PRO A 124 12.33 -1.98 15.05
CA PRO A 124 12.51 -2.82 13.86
C PRO A 124 12.00 -2.17 12.56
N ILE A 125 10.97 -1.34 12.64
CA ILE A 125 10.40 -0.60 11.50
C ILE A 125 11.37 0.42 10.90
N ALA A 126 12.40 0.85 11.62
CA ALA A 126 13.35 1.86 11.12
C ALA A 126 14.14 1.41 9.88
N ASP A 127 14.22 0.11 9.64
CA ASP A 127 14.90 -0.48 8.47
C ASP A 127 13.94 -0.82 7.31
N TRP A 128 12.72 -0.30 7.32
CA TRP A 128 11.69 -0.65 6.32
C TRP A 128 12.13 -0.40 4.86
N GLU A 129 12.91 0.63 4.62
CA GLU A 129 13.41 0.99 3.29
C GLU A 129 14.26 -0.13 2.67
N LYS A 130 15.08 -0.79 3.51
CA LYS A 130 15.91 -1.94 3.09
C LYS A 130 15.04 -3.14 2.70
N LEU A 131 13.86 -3.29 3.32
CA LEU A 131 12.91 -4.34 2.96
C LEU A 131 12.25 -4.05 1.61
N VAL A 132 11.86 -2.81 1.36
CA VAL A 132 11.36 -2.38 0.04
C VAL A 132 12.40 -2.64 -1.04
N GLU A 133 13.65 -2.24 -0.83
CA GLU A 133 14.74 -2.48 -1.79
C GLU A 133 14.89 -3.98 -2.11
N ARG A 134 14.95 -4.82 -1.09
CA ARG A 134 15.02 -6.28 -1.26
C ARG A 134 13.83 -6.83 -2.02
N TRP A 135 12.62 -6.37 -1.67
CA TRP A 135 11.40 -6.80 -2.34
C TRP A 135 11.40 -6.40 -3.82
N LEU A 136 11.81 -5.18 -4.17
CA LEU A 136 11.92 -4.72 -5.56
C LEU A 136 12.83 -5.62 -6.40
N ARG A 137 13.91 -6.14 -5.81
CA ARG A 137 14.78 -7.14 -6.47
C ARG A 137 14.04 -8.46 -6.69
N THR A 138 13.23 -8.93 -5.73
CA THR A 138 12.47 -10.18 -5.89
C THR A 138 11.46 -10.13 -7.02
N ILE A 139 10.87 -8.97 -7.29
CA ILE A 139 9.94 -8.75 -8.40
C ILE A 139 10.65 -8.23 -9.67
N ARG A 140 11.98 -8.19 -9.69
CA ARG A 140 12.83 -7.80 -10.83
C ARG A 140 12.63 -6.37 -11.32
N MET A 141 12.32 -5.45 -10.42
CA MET A 141 12.18 -4.01 -10.71
C MET A 141 13.50 -3.25 -10.55
N THR A 142 14.50 -3.85 -9.91
CA THR A 142 15.87 -3.34 -9.80
C THR A 142 16.87 -4.47 -10.11
N SER A 143 18.01 -4.12 -10.70
CA SER A 143 19.17 -5.04 -10.84
C SER A 143 19.90 -5.18 -9.50
N ASP A 144 20.67 -6.24 -9.37
CA ASP A 144 21.60 -6.46 -8.25
C ASP A 144 22.70 -5.41 -8.21
#